data_0c618731900933af2be5c1115b50cc20
#
_entry.id   0c618731900933af2be5c1115b50cc20
#
_cell.length_a   1.000
_cell.length_b   1.000
_cell.length_c   1.000
_cell.angle_alpha   90.00
_cell.angle_beta   90.00
_cell.angle_gamma   90.00
#
_symmetry.space_group_name_H-M   'P 1'
#
loop_
_entity.id
_entity.type
_entity.pdbx_description
1 polymer ?
#
loop_
_entity_poly.entity_id
_entity_poly.type
_entity_poly.pdbx_seq_one_letter_code
_entity_poly.pdbx_strand_id
1 'polypeptide(L)'
;MYLTHNGIVRQTAKAKVRHGQENTKEVTGMLFSYDREKVDQVIADTYKMEGIYYIKVWLNEGELKVGDDIMYVLIGGDIRPRVVDALQYLVGRVKNECVVEKELN
;
A
#
# COMPACT_ATOMS: atom_id res chain seq x y z
N MET A 1 18.55 -6.48 -6.35
CA MET A 1 18.33 -5.16 -5.73
C MET A 1 17.12 -5.20 -4.79
N TYR A 2 17.02 -4.23 -3.89
CA TYR A 2 15.86 -4.07 -3.03
C TYR A 2 15.16 -2.76 -3.35
N LEU A 3 13.84 -2.77 -3.23
CA LEU A 3 13.02 -1.59 -3.42
C LEU A 3 11.99 -1.53 -2.30
N THR A 4 11.82 -0.34 -1.72
CA THR A 4 10.86 -0.13 -0.62
C THR A 4 9.73 0.79 -1.03
N HIS A 5 8.57 0.57 -0.41
CA HIS A 5 7.40 1.43 -0.53
C HIS A 5 6.85 1.68 0.86
N ASN A 6 6.61 2.94 1.19
CA ASN A 6 6.01 3.33 2.46
C ASN A 6 4.82 4.24 2.20
N GLY A 7 3.64 3.81 2.63
CA GLY A 7 2.43 4.62 2.56
C GLY A 7 2.15 5.27 3.91
N ILE A 8 1.78 6.53 3.90
CA ILE A 8 1.42 7.27 5.11
C ILE A 8 0.02 7.88 4.97
N VAL A 9 -0.60 8.18 6.11
CA VAL A 9 -1.89 8.88 6.13
C VAL A 9 -1.68 10.34 5.73
N ARG A 10 -2.35 10.78 4.65
CA ARG A 10 -2.22 12.13 4.13
C ARG A 10 -3.26 13.05 4.74
N GLN A 11 -2.89 14.32 4.89
CA GLN A 11 -3.81 15.38 5.29
C GLN A 11 -4.81 15.69 4.19
N THR A 12 -4.40 15.57 2.92
CA THR A 12 -5.24 15.86 1.77
C THR A 12 -5.99 14.60 1.33
N ALA A 13 -7.33 14.69 1.21
CA ALA A 13 -8.16 13.57 0.79
C ALA A 13 -7.76 13.05 -0.59
N LYS A 14 -7.91 11.72 -0.81
CA LYS A 14 -7.61 11.09 -2.11
C LYS A 14 -8.37 11.75 -3.26
N ALA A 15 -9.64 12.09 -3.07
CA ALA A 15 -10.46 12.72 -4.09
C ALA A 15 -9.86 14.05 -4.52
N LYS A 16 -9.38 14.88 -3.60
CA LYS A 16 -8.76 16.15 -3.90
C LYS A 16 -7.46 15.97 -4.69
N VAL A 17 -6.63 15.01 -4.30
CA VAL A 17 -5.37 14.73 -4.97
C VAL A 17 -5.59 14.20 -6.39
N ARG A 18 -6.54 13.26 -6.55
CA ARG A 18 -6.77 12.59 -7.84
C ARG A 18 -7.64 13.38 -8.80
N HIS A 19 -8.58 14.18 -8.30
CA HIS A 19 -9.62 14.83 -9.09
C HIS A 19 -9.57 16.36 -9.00
N GLY A 20 -8.67 16.94 -8.22
CA GLY A 20 -8.55 18.38 -8.07
C GLY A 20 -9.74 19.04 -7.37
N GLN A 21 -10.48 18.32 -6.55
CA GLN A 21 -11.62 18.86 -5.82
C GLN A 21 -11.17 19.74 -4.66
N GLU A 22 -11.46 21.03 -4.75
CA GLU A 22 -11.00 22.01 -3.77
C GLU A 22 -11.87 22.09 -2.51
N ASN A 23 -13.14 21.68 -2.61
CA ASN A 23 -14.10 21.78 -1.50
C ASN A 23 -14.10 20.56 -0.57
N THR A 24 -13.17 19.63 -0.77
CA THR A 24 -13.04 18.45 0.08
C THR A 24 -12.43 18.84 1.42
N LYS A 25 -13.04 18.41 2.51
CA LYS A 25 -12.51 18.66 3.85
C LYS A 25 -11.16 17.97 4.03
N GLU A 26 -10.30 18.57 4.83
CA GLU A 26 -9.03 17.96 5.18
C GLU A 26 -9.24 16.66 5.94
N VAL A 27 -8.37 15.68 5.67
CA VAL A 27 -8.36 14.41 6.37
C VAL A 27 -7.69 14.61 7.74
N THR A 28 -8.32 14.12 8.80
CA THR A 28 -7.75 14.16 10.16
C THR A 28 -7.16 12.82 10.55
N GLY A 29 -7.53 11.75 9.84
CA GLY A 29 -7.04 10.41 10.11
C GLY A 29 -7.68 9.41 9.17
N MET A 30 -7.54 8.13 9.52
CA MET A 30 -8.01 7.03 8.70
C MET A 30 -8.36 5.85 9.58
N LEU A 31 -9.46 5.15 9.25
CA LEU A 31 -9.71 3.82 9.74
C LEU A 31 -9.17 2.83 8.71
N PHE A 32 -8.31 1.93 9.13
CA PHE A 32 -7.62 1.01 8.25
C PHE A 32 -7.72 -0.42 8.77
N SER A 33 -8.07 -1.33 7.89
CA SER A 33 -8.10 -2.76 8.19
C SER A 33 -7.71 -3.56 6.96
N TYR A 34 -7.34 -4.82 7.16
CA TYR A 34 -6.95 -5.68 6.06
C TYR A 34 -7.30 -7.14 6.34
N ASP A 35 -7.38 -7.92 5.27
CA ASP A 35 -7.59 -9.37 5.32
C ASP A 35 -6.25 -10.07 5.13
N ARG A 36 -5.74 -10.71 6.19
CA ARG A 36 -4.42 -11.35 6.17
C ARG A 36 -4.32 -12.48 5.15
N GLU A 37 -5.38 -13.27 4.99
CA GLU A 37 -5.36 -14.37 4.03
C GLU A 37 -5.20 -13.86 2.60
N LYS A 38 -5.88 -12.77 2.27
CA LYS A 38 -5.76 -12.15 0.95
C LYS A 38 -4.38 -11.55 0.74
N VAL A 39 -3.81 -10.93 1.76
CA VAL A 39 -2.44 -10.41 1.70
C VAL A 39 -1.45 -11.55 1.43
N ASP A 40 -1.58 -12.65 2.15
CA ASP A 40 -0.70 -13.82 1.98
C ASP A 40 -0.81 -14.39 0.56
N GLN A 41 -2.01 -14.41 -0.03
CA GLN A 41 -2.21 -14.84 -1.40
C GLN A 41 -1.52 -13.92 -2.40
N VAL A 42 -1.63 -12.61 -2.20
CA VAL A 42 -0.95 -11.63 -3.06
C VAL A 42 0.57 -11.80 -2.98
N ILE A 43 1.10 -12.02 -1.79
CA ILE A 43 2.54 -12.26 -1.60
C ILE A 43 2.95 -13.52 -2.37
N ALA A 44 2.19 -14.61 -2.23
CA ALA A 44 2.47 -15.87 -2.94
C ALA A 44 2.46 -15.67 -4.45
N ASP A 45 1.46 -14.94 -4.98
CA ASP A 45 1.36 -14.65 -6.41
C ASP A 45 2.52 -13.80 -6.90
N THR A 46 2.97 -12.83 -6.09
CA THR A 46 4.10 -11.97 -6.45
C THR A 46 5.40 -12.75 -6.50
N TYR A 47 5.59 -13.74 -5.61
CA TYR A 47 6.77 -14.62 -5.65
C TYR A 47 6.87 -15.43 -6.93
N LYS A 48 5.76 -15.64 -7.64
CA LYS A 48 5.76 -16.37 -8.92
C LYS A 48 6.32 -15.54 -10.08
N MET A 49 6.45 -14.24 -9.89
CA MET A 49 7.02 -13.36 -10.90
C MET A 49 8.51 -13.62 -11.05
N GLU A 50 8.97 -13.62 -12.30
CA GLU A 50 10.36 -13.94 -12.62
C GLU A 50 11.32 -12.95 -11.95
N GLY A 51 12.36 -13.47 -11.31
CA GLY A 51 13.43 -12.65 -10.72
C GLY A 51 13.13 -12.05 -9.36
N ILE A 52 12.04 -12.47 -8.70
CA ILE A 52 11.66 -11.97 -7.38
C ILE A 52 12.06 -13.00 -6.33
N TYR A 53 12.87 -12.59 -5.35
CA TYR A 53 13.47 -13.49 -4.36
C TYR A 53 13.06 -13.21 -2.93
N TYR A 54 12.62 -11.97 -2.61
CA TYR A 54 12.30 -11.58 -1.25
C TYR A 54 11.15 -10.60 -1.22
N ILE A 55 10.18 -10.85 -0.33
CA ILE A 55 9.04 -9.94 -0.13
C ILE A 55 8.75 -9.85 1.36
N LYS A 56 8.64 -8.63 1.86
CA LYS A 56 8.16 -8.37 3.21
C LYS A 56 7.09 -7.29 3.15
N VAL A 57 5.94 -7.57 3.75
CA VAL A 57 4.82 -6.64 3.82
C VAL A 57 4.43 -6.44 5.27
N TRP A 58 4.38 -5.19 5.70
CA TRP A 58 3.82 -4.79 6.99
C TRP A 58 2.64 -3.87 6.73
N LEU A 59 1.53 -4.14 7.41
CA LEU A 59 0.32 -3.32 7.34
C LEU A 59 -0.09 -2.92 8.74
N ASN A 60 -0.44 -1.65 8.92
CA ASN A 60 -1.01 -1.16 10.15
C ASN A 60 -2.51 -1.47 10.20
N GLU A 61 -3.16 -1.23 11.33
CA GLU A 61 -4.61 -1.37 11.42
C GLU A 61 -5.16 -0.47 12.53
N GLY A 62 -6.47 -0.23 12.48
CA GLY A 62 -7.16 0.58 13.47
C GLY A 62 -7.30 2.03 13.02
N GLU A 63 -7.45 2.91 13.99
CA GLU A 63 -7.55 4.35 13.75
C GLU A 63 -6.16 4.96 13.68
N LEU A 64 -5.82 5.49 12.52
CA LEU A 64 -4.51 6.08 12.23
C LEU A 64 -4.63 7.59 12.12
N LYS A 65 -3.58 8.29 12.51
CA LYS A 65 -3.49 9.75 12.42
C LYS A 65 -2.71 10.16 11.19
N VAL A 66 -2.91 11.39 10.75
CA VAL A 66 -2.10 11.98 9.67
C VAL A 66 -0.61 11.82 10.01
N GLY A 67 0.16 11.31 9.06
CA GLY A 67 1.58 11.04 9.23
C GLY A 67 1.91 9.63 9.70
N ASP A 68 0.93 8.86 10.18
CA ASP A 68 1.18 7.47 10.57
C ASP A 68 1.44 6.59 9.36
N ASP A 69 2.28 5.58 9.54
CA ASP A 69 2.53 4.59 8.50
C ASP A 69 1.31 3.69 8.31
N ILE A 70 0.89 3.53 7.06
CA ILE A 70 -0.19 2.62 6.69
C ILE A 70 0.39 1.27 6.28
N MET A 71 1.44 1.31 5.46
CA MET A 71 2.00 0.15 4.80
C MET A 71 3.49 0.32 4.60
N TYR A 72 4.22 -0.76 4.75
CA TYR A 72 5.62 -0.82 4.42
C TYR A 72 5.89 -2.09 3.62
N VAL A 73 6.48 -1.95 2.45
CA VAL A 73 6.79 -3.08 1.57
C VAL A 73 8.26 -3.05 1.19
N LEU A 74 8.90 -4.21 1.27
CA LEU A 74 10.26 -4.41 0.79
C LEU A 74 10.24 -5.57 -0.20
N ILE A 75 10.73 -5.33 -1.42
CA ILE A 75 10.87 -6.37 -2.44
C ILE A 75 12.32 -6.44 -2.88
N GLY A 76 12.84 -7.67 -2.94
CA GLY A 76 14.17 -7.96 -3.47
C GLY A 76 14.08 -8.82 -4.72
N GLY A 77 14.93 -8.54 -5.69
CA GLY A 77 14.99 -9.30 -6.93
C GLY A 77 16.26 -9.03 -7.71
N ASP A 78 16.28 -9.53 -8.95
CA ASP A 78 17.49 -9.49 -9.78
C ASP A 78 17.76 -8.13 -10.42
N ILE A 79 16.82 -7.62 -11.22
CA ILE A 79 17.02 -6.35 -11.95
C ILE A 79 15.86 -5.38 -11.70
N ARG A 80 16.15 -4.09 -11.83
CA ARG A 80 15.20 -3.01 -11.53
C ARG A 80 13.83 -3.16 -12.21
N PRO A 81 13.72 -3.39 -13.52
CA PRO A 81 12.40 -3.47 -14.15
C PRO A 81 11.50 -4.53 -13.54
N ARG A 82 12.05 -5.69 -13.20
CA ARG A 82 11.27 -6.77 -12.58
C ARG A 82 10.84 -6.43 -11.16
N VAL A 83 11.73 -5.81 -10.39
CA VAL A 83 11.42 -5.43 -9.00
C VAL A 83 10.40 -4.29 -8.95
N VAL A 84 10.53 -3.30 -9.85
CA VAL A 84 9.54 -2.21 -9.95
C VAL A 84 8.17 -2.76 -10.33
N ASP A 85 8.09 -3.63 -11.33
CA ASP A 85 6.84 -4.22 -11.77
C ASP A 85 6.19 -5.04 -10.65
N ALA A 86 6.99 -5.82 -9.93
CA ALA A 86 6.50 -6.61 -8.81
C ALA A 86 5.98 -5.76 -7.67
N LEU A 87 6.65 -4.66 -7.36
CA LEU A 87 6.20 -3.72 -6.33
C LEU A 87 4.85 -3.11 -6.72
N GLN A 88 4.72 -2.62 -7.95
CA GLN A 88 3.46 -2.04 -8.44
C GLN A 88 2.34 -3.07 -8.43
N TYR A 89 2.61 -4.28 -8.85
CA TYR A 89 1.65 -5.38 -8.84
C TYR A 89 1.17 -5.68 -7.41
N LEU A 90 2.11 -5.87 -6.48
CA LEU A 90 1.79 -6.21 -5.10
C LEU A 90 1.01 -5.10 -4.41
N VAL A 91 1.51 -3.87 -4.46
CA VAL A 91 0.88 -2.72 -3.79
C VAL A 91 -0.51 -2.46 -4.38
N GLY A 92 -0.65 -2.54 -5.70
CA GLY A 92 -1.94 -2.37 -6.36
C GLY A 92 -2.96 -3.41 -5.92
N ARG A 93 -2.57 -4.68 -5.87
CA ARG A 93 -3.47 -5.76 -5.42
C ARG A 93 -3.81 -5.63 -3.94
N VAL A 94 -2.84 -5.33 -3.09
CA VAL A 94 -3.11 -5.14 -1.66
C VAL A 94 -4.13 -4.04 -1.45
N LYS A 95 -3.95 -2.90 -2.11
CA LYS A 95 -4.88 -1.77 -1.97
C LYS A 95 -6.27 -2.06 -2.53
N ASN A 96 -6.36 -2.80 -3.62
CA ASN A 96 -7.65 -3.05 -4.28
C ASN A 96 -8.41 -4.24 -3.71
N GLU A 97 -7.72 -5.23 -3.16
CA GLU A 97 -8.33 -6.51 -2.79
C GLU A 97 -8.25 -6.85 -1.32
N CYS A 98 -7.27 -6.30 -0.59
CA CYS A 98 -6.95 -6.78 0.76
C CYS A 98 -7.32 -5.81 1.87
N VAL A 99 -7.46 -4.53 1.57
CA VAL A 99 -7.61 -3.49 2.60
C VAL A 99 -8.92 -2.73 2.48
N VAL A 100 -9.36 -2.19 3.63
CA VAL A 100 -10.46 -1.24 3.71
C VAL A 100 -9.91 0.04 4.32
N GLU A 101 -10.02 1.14 3.59
CA GLU A 101 -9.58 2.46 4.02
C GLU A 101 -10.79 3.38 4.12
N LYS A 102 -10.95 4.05 5.26
CA LYS A 102 -11.98 5.06 5.45
C LYS A 102 -11.33 6.33 5.98
N GLU A 103 -11.30 7.38 5.16
CA GLU A 103 -10.75 8.67 5.56
C GLU A 103 -11.69 9.34 6.57
N LEU A 104 -11.09 9.94 7.62
CA LEU A 104 -11.80 10.66 8.67
C LEU A 104 -11.61 12.17 8.50
N ASN A 105 -12.65 12.92 8.79
CA ASN A 105 -12.57 14.38 8.73
C ASN A 105 -13.54 15.07 9.71
#